data_905c21af66b0a3e87dae3216878f4670
#
_entry.id   905c21af66b0a3e87dae3216878f4670
#
_cell.length_a   1.000
_cell.length_b   1.000
_cell.length_c   1.000
_cell.angle_alpha   90.00
_cell.angle_beta   90.00
_cell.angle_gamma   90.00
#
_symmetry.space_group_name_H-M   'P 1'
#
loop_
_entity.id
_entity.type
_entity.pdbx_description
1 polymer ?
#
loop_
_entity_poly.entity_id
_entity_poly.type
_entity_poly.pdbx_seq_one_letter_code
_entity_poly.pdbx_strand_id
1 'polypeptide(L)'
;MSDQQTLSRRLVESPGPERFTAVRDHTERLADPLSPEDQTVQSMPDASPTKWHLAHTTWFFETFVLKPFATRYQPFDPAYEYLFNSYYEAVGPRHPRPQRGMITRPGLEEVMAYRRYVSEEMVKLLQSGDDRIEPLVELGLHHEQQHQELILMDAKHLLSLNPLHPSYSAAAPALSPQELALEWREFAGGLREIGHAGPGFAFDNEGPRHRVWLEPFALATRPVTCGDYQAFIEDGGYRRSEFWLSAGWDCVSQRAWQAPLYWHKDGQDWHVFTLAGMKPVDPAEPVCHVSAFEAAAFAKWAGKRLPREQEWEVAATSLSGVGQVWEWTASPYIAYPGFREPPGAIGEYNGKFMANQMVLRGGCAFTPPEHVRSTYRNFFPSDARWMFGGLRLAEDLP
;
A
#
# COMPACT_ATOMS: atom_id res chain seq x y z
N MET A 1 29.05 -10.76 9.20
CA MET A 1 28.37 -9.45 9.18
C MET A 1 27.03 -9.69 8.50
N SER A 2 25.96 -9.61 9.25
CA SER A 2 24.63 -10.02 8.80
C SER A 2 24.03 -9.04 7.79
N ASP A 3 23.19 -9.53 6.88
CA ASP A 3 22.45 -8.72 5.89
C ASP A 3 21.69 -7.53 6.51
N GLN A 4 21.28 -7.63 7.77
CA GLN A 4 20.64 -6.54 8.53
C GLN A 4 21.53 -5.30 8.75
N GLN A 5 22.86 -5.49 8.87
CA GLN A 5 23.78 -4.33 9.01
C GLN A 5 24.04 -3.65 7.66
N THR A 6 23.92 -4.39 6.57
CA THR A 6 24.04 -3.84 5.22
C THR A 6 22.76 -3.08 4.82
N LEU A 7 21.58 -3.56 5.21
CA LEU A 7 20.29 -2.88 5.06
C LEU A 7 20.24 -1.57 5.89
N SER A 8 20.71 -1.59 7.14
CA SER A 8 20.72 -0.41 8.02
C SER A 8 21.64 0.72 7.50
N ARG A 9 22.68 0.40 6.75
CA ARG A 9 23.58 1.42 6.16
C ARG A 9 23.01 2.10 4.92
N ARG A 10 22.12 1.44 4.14
CA ARG A 10 21.48 2.03 2.95
C ARG A 10 20.40 3.07 3.27
N LEU A 11 19.91 3.12 4.51
CA LEU A 11 18.82 4.00 4.95
C LEU A 11 19.22 5.47 5.20
N VAL A 12 20.46 5.86 4.94
CA VAL A 12 20.99 7.22 5.22
C VAL A 12 21.71 7.83 4.01
N GLU A 13 21.57 7.25 2.82
CA GLU A 13 22.16 7.86 1.62
C GLU A 13 21.19 8.91 1.06
N SER A 14 21.72 10.14 0.86
CA SER A 14 21.02 11.24 0.15
C SER A 14 20.42 10.76 -1.16
N PRO A 15 19.27 11.30 -1.61
CA PRO A 15 18.60 10.88 -2.83
C PRO A 15 19.41 11.32 -4.09
N GLY A 16 20.52 10.63 -4.34
CA GLY A 16 21.40 10.88 -5.47
C GLY A 16 20.88 10.30 -6.80
N PRO A 17 21.57 10.59 -7.93
CA PRO A 17 21.21 10.11 -9.26
C PRO A 17 21.05 8.59 -9.36
N GLU A 18 21.90 7.83 -8.66
CA GLU A 18 21.89 6.37 -8.69
C GLU A 18 20.63 5.79 -8.04
N ARG A 19 20.27 6.28 -6.85
CA ARG A 19 19.05 5.84 -6.15
C ARG A 19 17.80 6.26 -6.94
N PHE A 20 17.80 7.48 -7.48
CA PHE A 20 16.72 7.96 -8.34
C PHE A 20 16.52 7.01 -9.54
N THR A 21 17.59 6.74 -10.29
CA THR A 21 17.54 5.84 -11.44
C THR A 21 17.07 4.43 -11.05
N ALA A 22 17.58 3.87 -9.96
CA ALA A 22 17.21 2.53 -9.50
C ALA A 22 15.71 2.39 -9.20
N VAL A 23 15.09 3.40 -8.55
CA VAL A 23 13.65 3.43 -8.29
C VAL A 23 12.85 3.53 -9.58
N ARG A 24 13.27 4.43 -10.50
CA ARG A 24 12.63 4.61 -11.81
C ARG A 24 12.65 3.33 -12.64
N ASP A 25 13.81 2.69 -12.75
CA ASP A 25 14.01 1.44 -13.48
C ASP A 25 13.20 0.29 -12.86
N HIS A 26 13.06 0.27 -11.53
CA HIS A 26 12.23 -0.75 -10.88
C HIS A 26 10.76 -0.60 -11.28
N THR A 27 10.23 0.62 -11.30
CA THR A 27 8.85 0.89 -11.76
C THR A 27 8.63 0.42 -13.20
N GLU A 28 9.60 0.65 -14.10
CA GLU A 28 9.52 0.18 -15.49
C GLU A 28 9.50 -1.34 -15.57
N ARG A 29 10.41 -2.02 -14.84
CA ARG A 29 10.41 -3.49 -14.76
C ARG A 29 9.09 -4.09 -14.26
N LEU A 30 8.39 -3.39 -13.37
CA LEU A 30 7.05 -3.81 -12.92
C LEU A 30 5.97 -3.62 -14.01
N ALA A 31 6.16 -2.72 -14.95
CA ALA A 31 5.25 -2.54 -16.06
C ALA A 31 5.53 -3.46 -17.26
N ASP A 32 6.77 -3.91 -17.43
CA ASP A 32 7.25 -4.69 -18.58
C ASP A 32 6.43 -5.98 -18.89
N PRO A 33 5.93 -6.75 -17.89
CA PRO A 33 5.13 -7.94 -18.18
C PRO A 33 3.76 -7.65 -18.82
N LEU A 34 3.29 -6.41 -18.76
CA LEU A 34 1.96 -5.99 -19.22
C LEU A 34 2.01 -5.49 -20.66
N SER A 35 1.09 -5.92 -21.51
CA SER A 35 0.94 -5.36 -22.86
C SER A 35 0.50 -3.89 -22.82
N PRO A 36 0.66 -3.11 -23.90
CA PRO A 36 0.12 -1.75 -23.99
C PRO A 36 -1.39 -1.68 -23.73
N GLU A 37 -2.13 -2.71 -24.11
CA GLU A 37 -3.56 -2.85 -23.87
C GLU A 37 -3.83 -3.01 -22.38
N ASP A 38 -3.13 -3.93 -21.69
CA ASP A 38 -3.26 -4.13 -20.23
C ASP A 38 -2.93 -2.84 -19.46
N GLN A 39 -1.90 -2.12 -19.89
CA GLN A 39 -1.46 -0.88 -19.26
C GLN A 39 -2.43 0.29 -19.46
N THR A 40 -3.43 0.17 -20.35
CA THR A 40 -4.36 1.27 -20.66
C THR A 40 -5.73 1.09 -19.97
N VAL A 41 -6.12 -0.13 -19.65
CA VAL A 41 -7.45 -0.42 -19.10
C VAL A 41 -7.53 -0.09 -17.62
N GLN A 42 -8.67 0.46 -17.19
CA GLN A 42 -9.03 0.69 -15.80
C GLN A 42 -10.10 -0.31 -15.39
N SER A 43 -9.83 -1.16 -14.42
CA SER A 43 -10.69 -2.26 -14.00
C SER A 43 -11.86 -1.84 -13.10
N MET A 44 -11.73 -0.70 -12.41
CA MET A 44 -12.75 -0.12 -11.52
C MET A 44 -12.44 1.36 -11.22
N PRO A 45 -13.40 2.15 -10.68
CA PRO A 45 -13.18 3.57 -10.37
C PRO A 45 -12.01 3.84 -9.41
N ASP A 46 -11.70 2.90 -8.52
CA ASP A 46 -10.65 3.05 -7.49
C ASP A 46 -9.26 2.60 -7.96
N ALA A 47 -9.16 1.79 -9.02
CA ALA A 47 -7.91 1.45 -9.66
C ALA A 47 -7.46 2.53 -10.67
N SER A 48 -6.23 2.45 -11.12
CA SER A 48 -5.72 3.26 -12.23
C SER A 48 -4.98 2.39 -13.24
N PRO A 49 -4.98 2.77 -14.53
CA PRO A 49 -4.16 2.08 -15.54
C PRO A 49 -2.67 2.16 -15.19
N THR A 50 -1.91 1.10 -15.45
CA THR A 50 -0.44 1.10 -15.26
C THR A 50 0.23 2.26 -15.98
N LYS A 51 -0.19 2.56 -17.20
CA LYS A 51 0.26 3.72 -17.98
C LYS A 51 0.05 5.05 -17.24
N TRP A 52 -1.06 5.19 -16.52
CA TRP A 52 -1.32 6.37 -15.71
C TRP A 52 -0.37 6.47 -14.52
N HIS A 53 -0.05 5.37 -13.84
CA HIS A 53 0.93 5.35 -12.74
C HIS A 53 2.31 5.78 -13.22
N LEU A 54 2.79 5.26 -14.35
CA LEU A 54 4.06 5.65 -14.97
C LEU A 54 4.13 7.15 -15.26
N ALA A 55 3.05 7.71 -15.80
CA ALA A 55 2.98 9.12 -16.12
C ALA A 55 2.82 9.99 -14.86
N HIS A 56 2.03 9.57 -13.87
CA HIS A 56 1.79 10.32 -12.64
C HIS A 56 3.05 10.47 -11.78
N THR A 57 3.82 9.41 -11.60
CA THR A 57 5.09 9.48 -10.87
C THR A 57 6.12 10.34 -11.60
N THR A 58 6.06 10.39 -12.92
CA THR A 58 6.86 11.31 -13.75
C THR A 58 6.41 12.75 -13.57
N TRP A 59 5.10 12.99 -13.62
CA TRP A 59 4.48 14.28 -13.38
C TRP A 59 4.85 14.88 -12.01
N PHE A 60 5.00 14.04 -10.97
CA PHE A 60 5.41 14.50 -9.65
C PHE A 60 6.79 15.18 -9.71
N PHE A 61 7.78 14.53 -10.29
CA PHE A 61 9.14 15.10 -10.41
C PHE A 61 9.17 16.31 -11.32
N GLU A 62 8.44 16.30 -12.44
CA GLU A 62 8.32 17.45 -13.31
C GLU A 62 7.74 18.66 -12.59
N THR A 63 6.62 18.45 -11.87
CA THR A 63 5.84 19.53 -11.26
C THR A 63 6.51 20.10 -10.02
N PHE A 64 7.01 19.23 -9.14
CA PHE A 64 7.50 19.67 -7.82
C PHE A 64 9.03 19.87 -7.78
N VAL A 65 9.77 19.32 -8.73
CA VAL A 65 11.23 19.44 -8.73
C VAL A 65 11.74 20.19 -9.95
N LEU A 66 11.48 19.73 -11.16
CA LEU A 66 12.08 20.35 -12.35
C LEU A 66 11.55 21.76 -12.64
N LYS A 67 10.24 21.96 -12.66
CA LYS A 67 9.65 23.28 -12.95
C LYS A 67 10.15 24.37 -11.99
N PRO A 68 10.24 24.15 -10.65
CA PRO A 68 10.72 25.17 -9.73
C PRO A 68 12.24 25.36 -9.69
N PHE A 69 13.03 24.31 -9.93
CA PHE A 69 14.47 24.34 -9.62
C PHE A 69 15.41 24.19 -10.83
N ALA A 70 14.94 23.60 -11.94
CA ALA A 70 15.80 23.46 -13.12
C ALA A 70 15.75 24.70 -14.01
N THR A 71 16.90 25.36 -14.19
CA THR A 71 17.01 26.58 -15.00
C THR A 71 16.67 26.30 -16.45
N ARG A 72 15.73 27.08 -17.03
CA ARG A 72 15.27 26.96 -18.42
C ARG A 72 14.59 25.61 -18.76
N TYR A 73 14.12 24.90 -17.77
CA TYR A 73 13.35 23.67 -18.01
C TYR A 73 12.12 23.97 -18.88
N GLN A 74 11.87 23.12 -19.85
CA GLN A 74 10.67 23.17 -20.68
C GLN A 74 9.79 21.94 -20.34
N PRO A 75 8.54 22.12 -19.93
CA PRO A 75 7.63 20.99 -19.75
C PRO A 75 7.51 20.17 -21.02
N PHE A 76 7.42 18.84 -20.87
CA PHE A 76 7.32 17.93 -22.02
C PHE A 76 6.05 18.21 -22.84
N ASP A 77 4.89 18.27 -22.15
CA ASP A 77 3.62 18.71 -22.73
C ASP A 77 2.78 19.41 -21.64
N PRO A 78 2.34 20.66 -21.85
CA PRO A 78 1.52 21.39 -20.87
C PRO A 78 0.21 20.69 -20.48
N ALA A 79 -0.38 19.87 -21.36
CA ALA A 79 -1.61 19.14 -21.08
C ALA A 79 -1.42 18.04 -20.03
N TYR A 80 -0.19 17.56 -19.82
CA TYR A 80 0.11 16.51 -18.85
C TYR A 80 -0.06 16.98 -17.41
N GLU A 81 -0.03 18.28 -17.15
CA GLU A 81 -0.36 18.85 -15.85
C GLU A 81 -1.80 18.47 -15.43
N TYR A 82 -2.75 18.59 -16.33
CA TYR A 82 -4.14 18.18 -16.09
C TYR A 82 -4.34 16.65 -16.07
N LEU A 83 -3.74 15.95 -17.05
CA LEU A 83 -3.99 14.51 -17.25
C LEU A 83 -3.45 13.64 -16.13
N PHE A 84 -2.32 14.02 -15.54
CA PHE A 84 -1.60 13.20 -14.58
C PHE A 84 -1.58 13.75 -13.15
N ASN A 85 -2.22 14.91 -12.91
CA ASN A 85 -2.54 15.34 -11.56
C ASN A 85 -3.54 14.36 -10.91
N SER A 86 -3.31 14.00 -9.64
CA SER A 86 -4.18 13.07 -8.90
C SER A 86 -5.18 13.80 -7.99
N TYR A 87 -4.66 14.48 -6.97
CA TYR A 87 -5.47 15.12 -5.93
C TYR A 87 -4.90 16.49 -5.47
N TYR A 88 -3.92 17.01 -6.16
CA TYR A 88 -3.27 18.28 -5.80
C TYR A 88 -4.08 19.46 -6.36
N GLU A 89 -5.09 19.91 -5.58
CA GLU A 89 -5.99 21.00 -5.97
C GLU A 89 -5.24 22.33 -6.11
N ALA A 90 -4.19 22.54 -5.29
CA ALA A 90 -3.37 23.75 -5.37
C ALA A 90 -2.50 23.81 -6.65
N VAL A 91 -2.28 22.69 -7.35
CA VAL A 91 -1.62 22.67 -8.65
C VAL A 91 -2.58 23.08 -9.75
N GLY A 92 -3.84 22.66 -9.68
CA GLY A 92 -4.86 22.99 -10.67
C GLY A 92 -5.85 21.87 -10.92
N PRO A 93 -6.68 22.00 -11.97
CA PRO A 93 -7.69 20.99 -12.31
C PRO A 93 -7.05 19.66 -12.70
N ARG A 94 -7.81 18.59 -12.55
CA ARG A 94 -7.33 17.22 -12.83
C ARG A 94 -8.33 16.41 -13.63
N HIS A 95 -7.84 15.40 -14.34
CA HIS A 95 -8.69 14.41 -14.98
C HIS A 95 -9.42 13.54 -13.94
N PRO A 96 -10.73 13.30 -14.07
CA PRO A 96 -11.49 12.52 -13.09
C PRO A 96 -10.94 11.10 -12.91
N ARG A 97 -10.68 10.69 -11.66
CA ARG A 97 -10.12 9.36 -11.34
C ARG A 97 -10.92 8.21 -11.96
N PRO A 98 -12.27 8.18 -11.88
CA PRO A 98 -13.04 7.06 -12.46
C PRO A 98 -12.96 6.95 -14.00
N GLN A 99 -12.36 7.94 -14.66
CA GLN A 99 -12.25 8.01 -16.11
C GLN A 99 -10.82 7.89 -16.64
N ARG A 100 -9.86 7.52 -15.79
CA ARG A 100 -8.44 7.38 -16.19
C ARG A 100 -8.26 6.35 -17.30
N GLY A 101 -9.07 5.31 -17.34
CA GLY A 101 -9.09 4.32 -18.44
C GLY A 101 -9.55 4.87 -19.79
N MET A 102 -10.12 6.08 -19.83
CA MET A 102 -10.51 6.76 -21.08
C MET A 102 -9.37 7.56 -21.70
N ILE A 103 -8.23 7.68 -21.01
CA ILE A 103 -7.04 8.38 -21.52
C ILE A 103 -6.33 7.46 -22.54
N THR A 104 -6.75 7.49 -23.79
CA THR A 104 -6.12 6.71 -24.87
C THR A 104 -4.90 7.43 -25.46
N ARG A 105 -4.79 8.73 -25.25
CA ARG A 105 -3.65 9.59 -25.60
C ARG A 105 -3.24 10.43 -24.39
N PRO A 106 -1.93 10.47 -24.07
CA PRO A 106 -0.82 9.83 -24.80
C PRO A 106 -0.89 8.30 -24.79
N GLY A 107 -0.34 7.68 -25.83
CA GLY A 107 -0.10 6.23 -25.87
C GLY A 107 1.03 5.82 -24.92
N LEU A 108 1.24 4.51 -24.74
CA LEU A 108 2.29 4.00 -23.84
C LEU A 108 3.69 4.51 -24.28
N GLU A 109 3.97 4.47 -25.57
CA GLU A 109 5.26 4.94 -26.13
C GLU A 109 5.54 6.41 -25.82
N GLU A 110 4.52 7.28 -25.92
CA GLU A 110 4.63 8.69 -25.57
C GLU A 110 4.83 8.90 -24.07
N VAL A 111 4.15 8.11 -23.22
CA VAL A 111 4.37 8.14 -21.77
C VAL A 111 5.80 7.71 -21.41
N MET A 112 6.33 6.68 -22.07
CA MET A 112 7.72 6.27 -21.89
C MET A 112 8.72 7.31 -22.40
N ALA A 113 8.40 8.02 -23.46
CA ALA A 113 9.23 9.16 -23.92
C ALA A 113 9.21 10.31 -22.90
N TYR A 114 8.02 10.65 -22.35
CA TYR A 114 7.88 11.62 -21.27
C TYR A 114 8.71 11.21 -20.05
N ARG A 115 8.62 9.94 -19.65
CA ARG A 115 9.34 9.41 -18.50
C ARG A 115 10.87 9.49 -18.69
N ARG A 116 11.39 9.13 -19.86
CA ARG A 116 12.82 9.27 -20.18
C ARG A 116 13.29 10.73 -20.13
N TYR A 117 12.56 11.63 -20.78
CA TYR A 117 12.88 13.06 -20.80
C TYR A 117 13.00 13.63 -19.38
N VAL A 118 11.99 13.40 -18.54
CA VAL A 118 12.00 13.90 -17.16
C VAL A 118 13.13 13.25 -16.35
N SER A 119 13.40 11.94 -16.55
CA SER A 119 14.47 11.25 -15.82
C SER A 119 15.85 11.79 -16.20
N GLU A 120 16.10 12.10 -17.46
CA GLU A 120 17.36 12.71 -17.92
C GLU A 120 17.57 14.10 -17.32
N GLU A 121 16.54 14.94 -17.27
CA GLU A 121 16.61 16.27 -16.67
C GLU A 121 16.78 16.19 -15.13
N MET A 122 16.11 15.24 -14.48
CA MET A 122 16.30 14.99 -13.05
C MET A 122 17.73 14.57 -12.72
N VAL A 123 18.32 13.66 -13.49
CA VAL A 123 19.73 13.25 -13.29
C VAL A 123 20.68 14.43 -13.40
N LYS A 124 20.48 15.30 -14.39
CA LYS A 124 21.29 16.53 -14.55
C LYS A 124 21.13 17.46 -13.33
N LEU A 125 19.90 17.65 -12.86
CA LEU A 125 19.63 18.51 -11.70
C LEU A 125 20.23 17.92 -10.41
N LEU A 126 20.11 16.60 -10.17
CA LEU A 126 20.72 15.92 -9.03
C LEU A 126 22.26 16.02 -9.02
N GLN A 127 22.89 15.99 -10.20
CA GLN A 127 24.34 16.18 -10.33
C GLN A 127 24.80 17.61 -9.99
N SER A 128 23.90 18.58 -9.97
CA SER A 128 24.25 19.96 -9.59
C SER A 128 24.51 20.15 -8.10
N GLY A 129 24.07 19.22 -7.25
CA GLY A 129 24.25 19.26 -5.80
C GLY A 129 23.43 20.36 -5.10
N ASP A 130 22.24 20.66 -5.59
CA ASP A 130 21.33 21.63 -4.96
C ASP A 130 20.56 20.97 -3.79
N ASP A 131 21.00 21.19 -2.56
CA ASP A 131 20.41 20.58 -1.36
C ASP A 131 18.93 20.95 -1.16
N ARG A 132 18.42 22.00 -1.78
CA ARG A 132 17.02 22.44 -1.66
C ARG A 132 16.04 21.44 -2.26
N ILE A 133 16.48 20.62 -3.21
CA ILE A 133 15.63 19.62 -3.85
C ILE A 133 15.57 18.31 -3.09
N GLU A 134 16.53 18.02 -2.22
CA GLU A 134 16.65 16.72 -1.54
C GLU A 134 15.34 16.26 -0.86
N PRO A 135 14.65 17.08 -0.04
CA PRO A 135 13.42 16.63 0.63
C PRO A 135 12.29 16.30 -0.36
N LEU A 136 12.23 17.01 -1.50
CA LEU A 136 11.21 16.78 -2.52
C LEU A 136 11.52 15.54 -3.35
N VAL A 137 12.80 15.31 -3.66
CA VAL A 137 13.24 14.10 -4.36
C VAL A 137 13.02 12.88 -3.48
N GLU A 138 13.37 12.95 -2.20
CA GLU A 138 13.13 11.87 -1.24
C GLU A 138 11.64 11.52 -1.16
N LEU A 139 10.77 12.52 -1.00
CA LEU A 139 9.33 12.33 -1.04
C LEU A 139 8.87 11.70 -2.37
N GLY A 140 9.39 12.19 -3.50
CA GLY A 140 9.06 11.67 -4.83
C GLY A 140 9.46 10.22 -5.03
N LEU A 141 10.62 9.81 -4.51
CA LEU A 141 11.05 8.40 -4.54
C LEU A 141 10.12 7.51 -3.72
N HIS A 142 9.77 7.91 -2.51
CA HIS A 142 8.81 7.18 -1.69
C HIS A 142 7.40 7.18 -2.28
N HIS A 143 6.98 8.26 -2.93
CA HIS A 143 5.74 8.33 -3.68
C HIS A 143 5.74 7.33 -4.85
N GLU A 144 6.83 7.25 -5.60
CA GLU A 144 6.96 6.28 -6.70
C GLU A 144 6.96 4.84 -6.18
N GLN A 145 7.59 4.58 -5.04
CA GLN A 145 7.57 3.27 -4.38
C GLN A 145 6.15 2.86 -3.90
N GLN A 146 5.31 3.80 -3.47
CA GLN A 146 3.89 3.52 -3.26
C GLN A 146 3.20 3.11 -4.57
N HIS A 147 3.50 3.81 -5.65
CA HIS A 147 2.93 3.50 -6.96
C HIS A 147 3.44 2.17 -7.54
N GLN A 148 4.61 1.67 -7.16
CA GLN A 148 5.09 0.33 -7.51
C GLN A 148 4.16 -0.75 -6.95
N GLU A 149 3.74 -0.63 -5.70
CA GLU A 149 2.75 -1.53 -5.09
C GLU A 149 1.38 -1.37 -5.75
N LEU A 150 0.93 -0.13 -5.99
CA LEU A 150 -0.35 0.15 -6.65
C LEU A 150 -0.41 -0.44 -8.08
N ILE A 151 0.67 -0.42 -8.84
CA ILE A 151 0.75 -1.05 -10.17
C ILE A 151 0.44 -2.54 -10.07
N LEU A 152 1.06 -3.26 -9.14
CA LEU A 152 0.84 -4.69 -8.96
C LEU A 152 -0.58 -5.00 -8.46
N MET A 153 -1.08 -4.20 -7.55
CA MET A 153 -2.42 -4.31 -6.99
C MET A 153 -3.51 -4.11 -8.06
N ASP A 154 -3.37 -3.05 -8.87
CA ASP A 154 -4.33 -2.68 -9.90
C ASP A 154 -4.25 -3.62 -11.12
N ALA A 155 -3.03 -4.05 -11.50
CA ALA A 155 -2.83 -5.07 -12.53
C ALA A 155 -3.42 -6.42 -12.13
N LYS A 156 -3.22 -6.87 -10.88
CA LYS A 156 -3.85 -8.08 -10.37
C LYS A 156 -5.37 -8.01 -10.46
N HIS A 157 -5.95 -6.87 -10.04
CA HIS A 157 -7.40 -6.69 -10.14
C HIS A 157 -7.88 -6.74 -11.59
N LEU A 158 -7.18 -6.07 -12.51
CA LEU A 158 -7.51 -6.09 -13.93
C LEU A 158 -7.50 -7.52 -14.50
N LEU A 159 -6.40 -8.25 -14.30
CA LEU A 159 -6.21 -9.58 -14.85
C LEU A 159 -7.18 -10.61 -14.24
N SER A 160 -7.58 -10.43 -12.98
CA SER A 160 -8.56 -11.30 -12.31
C SER A 160 -9.96 -11.24 -12.90
N LEU A 161 -10.31 -10.13 -13.56
CA LEU A 161 -11.61 -9.96 -14.22
C LEU A 161 -11.67 -10.65 -15.61
N ASN A 162 -10.52 -11.04 -16.15
CA ASN A 162 -10.46 -11.75 -17.41
C ASN A 162 -10.83 -13.23 -17.18
N PRO A 163 -11.82 -13.79 -17.91
CA PRO A 163 -12.20 -15.20 -17.75
C PRO A 163 -11.07 -16.20 -18.02
N LEU A 164 -10.02 -15.78 -18.70
CA LEU A 164 -8.83 -16.62 -18.97
C LEU A 164 -7.86 -16.65 -17.76
N HIS A 165 -8.05 -15.79 -16.76
CA HIS A 165 -7.20 -15.62 -15.60
C HIS A 165 -5.70 -15.56 -15.96
N PRO A 166 -5.27 -14.66 -16.89
CA PRO A 166 -3.88 -14.61 -17.31
C PRO A 166 -2.97 -14.24 -16.14
N SER A 167 -1.80 -14.89 -16.06
CA SER A 167 -0.79 -14.48 -15.07
C SER A 167 -0.14 -13.16 -15.47
N TYR A 168 0.17 -12.33 -14.47
CA TYR A 168 1.04 -11.17 -14.68
C TYR A 168 2.48 -11.62 -14.96
N SER A 169 3.03 -12.50 -14.13
CA SER A 169 4.36 -13.10 -14.32
C SER A 169 4.53 -14.35 -13.47
N ALA A 170 5.09 -15.42 -14.04
CA ALA A 170 5.42 -16.61 -13.27
C ALA A 170 6.52 -16.36 -12.19
N ALA A 171 7.31 -15.30 -12.36
CA ALA A 171 8.34 -14.89 -11.40
C ALA A 171 7.87 -13.79 -10.43
N ALA A 172 6.57 -13.48 -10.42
CA ALA A 172 6.03 -12.48 -9.50
C ALA A 172 6.31 -12.87 -8.04
N PRO A 173 6.58 -11.90 -7.16
CA PRO A 173 6.66 -12.16 -5.72
C PRO A 173 5.40 -12.87 -5.22
N ALA A 174 5.55 -13.76 -4.26
CA ALA A 174 4.48 -14.53 -3.65
C ALA A 174 4.50 -14.35 -2.13
N LEU A 175 3.36 -14.60 -1.49
CA LEU A 175 3.30 -14.70 -0.04
C LEU A 175 4.06 -15.94 0.41
N SER A 176 4.74 -15.84 1.55
CA SER A 176 5.48 -16.95 2.13
C SER A 176 4.62 -17.68 3.15
N PRO A 177 4.57 -19.03 3.12
CA PRO A 177 3.91 -19.81 4.13
C PRO A 177 4.42 -19.48 5.54
N GLN A 178 3.52 -19.48 6.51
CA GLN A 178 3.83 -19.26 7.92
C GLN A 178 3.87 -20.61 8.63
N GLU A 179 5.07 -21.13 8.88
CA GLU A 179 5.27 -22.41 9.54
C GLU A 179 5.09 -22.33 11.07
N LEU A 180 4.97 -21.13 11.62
CA LEU A 180 4.92 -20.92 13.05
C LEU A 180 3.51 -21.20 13.61
N ALA A 181 3.45 -21.89 14.76
CA ALA A 181 2.23 -21.97 15.55
C ALA A 181 1.76 -20.56 15.94
N LEU A 182 0.44 -20.40 16.09
CA LEU A 182 -0.12 -19.17 16.64
C LEU A 182 0.20 -19.10 18.13
N GLU A 183 1.07 -18.18 18.50
CA GLU A 183 1.40 -17.87 19.89
C GLU A 183 0.95 -16.45 20.23
N TRP A 184 0.93 -16.12 21.51
CA TRP A 184 0.57 -14.81 22.00
C TRP A 184 1.76 -14.14 22.68
N ARG A 185 2.01 -12.89 22.35
CA ARG A 185 3.00 -12.06 23.03
C ARG A 185 2.31 -11.00 23.84
N GLU A 186 2.57 -11.02 25.15
CA GLU A 186 2.01 -10.06 26.09
C GLU A 186 2.84 -8.78 26.15
N PHE A 187 2.17 -7.65 26.29
CA PHE A 187 2.74 -6.33 26.45
C PHE A 187 2.11 -5.68 27.67
N ALA A 188 2.95 -5.25 28.60
CA ALA A 188 2.51 -4.44 29.72
C ALA A 188 2.01 -3.09 29.19
N GLY A 189 0.87 -2.67 29.68
CA GLY A 189 0.31 -1.37 29.38
C GLY A 189 1.20 -0.20 29.82
N GLY A 190 0.62 0.97 29.98
CA GLY A 190 1.28 2.19 30.44
C GLY A 190 1.56 3.21 29.35
N LEU A 191 2.33 4.23 29.73
CA LEU A 191 2.66 5.33 28.81
C LEU A 191 3.69 4.86 27.77
N ARG A 192 3.37 5.04 26.50
CA ARG A 192 4.23 4.73 25.36
C ARG A 192 4.39 5.95 24.47
N GLU A 193 5.44 5.96 23.66
CA GLU A 193 5.65 6.95 22.61
C GLU A 193 5.56 6.27 21.25
N ILE A 194 4.75 6.83 20.37
CA ILE A 194 4.54 6.37 19.00
C ILE A 194 4.72 7.51 18.00
N GLY A 195 4.89 7.13 16.74
CA GLY A 195 5.18 8.03 15.65
C GLY A 195 6.68 8.17 15.39
N HIS A 196 7.02 8.66 14.21
CA HIS A 196 8.39 8.76 13.76
C HIS A 196 9.22 9.74 14.64
N ALA A 197 10.44 9.33 14.93
CA ALA A 197 11.44 10.18 15.55
C ALA A 197 12.84 9.74 15.12
N GLY A 198 13.69 10.67 14.79
CA GLY A 198 15.06 10.42 14.39
C GLY A 198 15.35 10.80 12.95
N PRO A 199 16.53 10.45 12.45
CA PRO A 199 16.91 10.70 11.07
C PRO A 199 16.20 9.76 10.10
N GLY A 200 16.14 10.15 8.83
CA GLY A 200 15.55 9.40 7.75
C GLY A 200 14.15 9.88 7.39
N PHE A 201 13.63 9.32 6.32
CA PHE A 201 12.34 9.70 5.76
C PHE A 201 11.17 9.17 6.60
N ALA A 202 10.15 10.02 6.75
CA ALA A 202 8.81 9.64 7.17
C ALA A 202 7.79 10.50 6.41
N PHE A 203 6.63 9.94 6.13
CA PHE A 203 5.51 10.75 5.66
C PHE A 203 5.00 11.66 6.79
N ASP A 204 4.36 12.76 6.42
CA ASP A 204 3.78 13.72 7.37
C ASP A 204 2.82 13.07 8.37
N ASN A 205 2.05 12.06 7.92
CA ASN A 205 1.07 11.33 8.75
C ASN A 205 1.70 10.35 9.76
N GLU A 206 3.01 10.10 9.68
CA GLU A 206 3.75 9.30 10.66
C GLU A 206 4.14 10.10 11.91
N GLY A 207 3.90 11.39 11.92
CA GLY A 207 4.25 12.31 12.98
C GLY A 207 3.11 13.26 13.39
N PRO A 208 3.37 14.09 14.39
CA PRO A 208 4.55 14.10 15.26
C PRO A 208 4.56 12.93 16.25
N ARG A 209 5.77 12.55 16.72
CA ARG A 209 5.90 11.58 17.83
C ARG A 209 5.18 12.12 19.06
N HIS A 210 4.36 11.27 19.70
CA HIS A 210 3.53 11.66 20.81
C HIS A 210 3.32 10.51 21.80
N ARG A 211 2.83 10.84 22.97
CA ARG A 211 2.56 9.90 24.06
C ARG A 211 1.14 9.38 23.99
N VAL A 212 1.00 8.06 24.19
CA VAL A 212 -0.27 7.37 24.30
C VAL A 212 -0.27 6.49 25.54
N TRP A 213 -1.42 6.33 26.16
CA TRP A 213 -1.62 5.30 27.19
C TRP A 213 -2.18 4.06 26.54
N LEU A 214 -1.59 2.90 26.84
CA LEU A 214 -2.08 1.60 26.42
C LEU A 214 -2.43 0.78 27.66
N GLU A 215 -3.59 0.10 27.63
CA GLU A 215 -3.90 -0.96 28.59
C GLU A 215 -3.06 -2.21 28.28
N PRO A 216 -2.87 -3.15 29.23
CA PRO A 216 -2.18 -4.41 28.95
C PRO A 216 -2.89 -5.16 27.82
N PHE A 217 -2.13 -5.71 26.87
CA PHE A 217 -2.65 -6.41 25.71
C PHE A 217 -1.72 -7.55 25.28
N ALA A 218 -2.24 -8.47 24.48
CA ALA A 218 -1.43 -9.43 23.77
C ALA A 218 -1.69 -9.36 22.26
N LEU A 219 -0.65 -9.64 21.47
CA LEU A 219 -0.73 -9.81 20.02
C LEU A 219 -0.35 -11.23 19.61
N ALA A 220 -1.06 -11.75 18.65
CA ALA A 220 -0.68 -12.97 17.95
C ALA A 220 0.70 -12.79 17.31
N THR A 221 1.58 -13.78 17.42
CA THR A 221 2.96 -13.68 16.92
C THR A 221 3.05 -13.70 15.41
N ARG A 222 2.05 -14.22 14.71
CA ARG A 222 1.93 -14.27 13.25
C ARG A 222 0.61 -13.69 12.73
N PRO A 223 0.52 -13.31 11.45
CA PRO A 223 -0.75 -13.02 10.80
C PRO A 223 -1.69 -14.24 10.79
N VAL A 224 -2.98 -13.99 10.61
CA VAL A 224 -3.98 -15.03 10.34
C VAL A 224 -3.66 -15.68 9.00
N THR A 225 -3.68 -17.04 8.97
CA THR A 225 -3.41 -17.80 7.76
C THR A 225 -4.68 -18.07 6.95
N CYS A 226 -4.51 -18.53 5.71
CA CYS A 226 -5.62 -18.98 4.88
C CYS A 226 -6.37 -20.16 5.54
N GLY A 227 -5.65 -21.08 6.20
CA GLY A 227 -6.30 -22.21 6.93
C GLY A 227 -7.15 -21.74 8.12
N ASP A 228 -6.64 -20.77 8.89
CA ASP A 228 -7.44 -20.15 9.96
C ASP A 228 -8.71 -19.50 9.38
N TYR A 229 -8.58 -18.84 8.24
CA TYR A 229 -9.69 -18.13 7.60
C TYR A 229 -10.70 -19.07 6.94
N GLN A 230 -10.25 -20.23 6.40
CA GLN A 230 -11.13 -21.27 5.88
C GLN A 230 -12.06 -21.81 6.99
N ALA A 231 -11.54 -22.00 8.21
CA ALA A 231 -12.37 -22.42 9.34
C ALA A 231 -13.50 -21.41 9.64
N PHE A 232 -13.24 -20.11 9.55
CA PHE A 232 -14.27 -19.08 9.66
C PHE A 232 -15.34 -19.19 8.56
N ILE A 233 -14.91 -19.41 7.31
CA ILE A 233 -15.84 -19.59 6.18
C ILE A 233 -16.72 -20.82 6.39
N GLU A 234 -16.12 -21.95 6.80
CA GLU A 234 -16.79 -23.24 6.99
C GLU A 234 -17.80 -23.20 8.14
N ASP A 235 -17.48 -22.50 9.24
CA ASP A 235 -18.42 -22.22 10.35
C ASP A 235 -19.54 -21.23 9.96
N GLY A 236 -19.58 -20.81 8.69
CA GLY A 236 -20.62 -19.93 8.17
C GLY A 236 -20.43 -18.46 8.50
N GLY A 237 -19.21 -18.00 8.69
CA GLY A 237 -18.87 -16.64 9.06
C GLY A 237 -19.52 -15.58 8.18
N TYR A 238 -19.61 -15.81 6.86
CA TYR A 238 -20.28 -14.91 5.90
C TYR A 238 -21.82 -15.01 5.92
N ARG A 239 -22.41 -15.88 6.73
CA ARG A 239 -23.88 -16.06 6.87
C ARG A 239 -24.41 -15.65 8.23
N ARG A 240 -23.54 -15.25 9.15
CA ARG A 240 -23.81 -14.98 10.57
C ARG A 240 -23.57 -13.51 10.87
N SER A 241 -24.63 -12.71 10.82
CA SER A 241 -24.59 -11.25 10.98
C SER A 241 -24.02 -10.78 12.31
N GLU A 242 -24.11 -11.62 13.36
CA GLU A 242 -23.61 -11.29 14.69
C GLU A 242 -22.11 -11.03 14.77
N PHE A 243 -21.32 -11.50 13.80
CA PHE A 243 -19.88 -11.21 13.73
C PHE A 243 -19.55 -9.88 13.09
N TRP A 244 -20.45 -9.35 12.29
CA TRP A 244 -20.17 -8.20 11.41
C TRP A 244 -20.55 -6.86 12.06
N LEU A 245 -19.81 -5.83 11.72
CA LEU A 245 -20.27 -4.47 11.88
C LEU A 245 -21.43 -4.20 10.89
N SER A 246 -22.35 -3.30 11.22
CA SER A 246 -23.54 -3.05 10.39
C SER A 246 -23.21 -2.78 8.93
N ALA A 247 -22.32 -1.81 8.65
CA ALA A 247 -21.89 -1.50 7.28
C ALA A 247 -21.17 -2.68 6.59
N GLY A 248 -20.46 -3.51 7.36
CA GLY A 248 -19.84 -4.74 6.85
C GLY A 248 -20.86 -5.79 6.42
N TRP A 249 -21.92 -5.96 7.23
CA TRP A 249 -23.02 -6.86 6.87
C TRP A 249 -23.77 -6.39 5.62
N ASP A 250 -23.95 -5.07 5.48
CA ASP A 250 -24.54 -4.49 4.27
C ASP A 250 -23.68 -4.81 3.03
N CYS A 251 -22.34 -4.69 3.14
CA CYS A 251 -21.42 -5.07 2.06
C CYS A 251 -21.53 -6.55 1.71
N VAL A 252 -21.51 -7.44 2.70
CA VAL A 252 -21.68 -8.90 2.50
C VAL A 252 -22.97 -9.21 1.76
N SER A 253 -24.07 -8.62 2.22
CA SER A 253 -25.40 -8.87 1.66
C SER A 253 -25.57 -8.32 0.25
N GLN A 254 -25.15 -7.07 0.00
CA GLN A 254 -25.34 -6.40 -1.28
C GLN A 254 -24.40 -6.89 -2.37
N ARG A 255 -23.15 -7.26 -1.98
CA ARG A 255 -22.10 -7.69 -2.90
C ARG A 255 -21.92 -9.21 -2.93
N ALA A 256 -22.77 -9.94 -2.20
CA ALA A 256 -22.75 -11.40 -2.09
C ALA A 256 -21.35 -11.97 -1.73
N TRP A 257 -20.65 -11.34 -0.78
CA TRP A 257 -19.34 -11.83 -0.34
C TRP A 257 -19.48 -13.17 0.38
N GLN A 258 -18.59 -14.10 0.04
CA GLN A 258 -18.58 -15.47 0.61
C GLN A 258 -17.18 -15.93 1.01
N ALA A 259 -16.14 -15.23 0.57
CA ALA A 259 -14.73 -15.53 0.81
C ALA A 259 -13.89 -14.26 0.56
N PRO A 260 -12.58 -14.24 0.89
CA PRO A 260 -11.65 -13.20 0.48
C PRO A 260 -11.71 -12.92 -1.03
N LEU A 261 -11.41 -11.70 -1.45
CA LEU A 261 -11.37 -11.38 -2.89
C LEU A 261 -10.35 -12.30 -3.60
N TYR A 262 -10.65 -12.69 -4.84
CA TYR A 262 -9.86 -13.59 -5.68
C TYR A 262 -9.90 -15.08 -5.28
N TRP A 263 -10.64 -15.47 -4.23
CA TRP A 263 -10.85 -16.87 -3.92
C TRP A 263 -12.00 -17.42 -4.74
N HIS A 264 -11.78 -18.59 -5.34
CA HIS A 264 -12.75 -19.31 -6.17
C HIS A 264 -12.91 -20.72 -5.62
N LYS A 265 -14.15 -21.17 -5.47
CA LYS A 265 -14.45 -22.53 -5.03
C LYS A 265 -14.63 -23.43 -6.24
N ASP A 266 -13.83 -24.50 -6.31
CA ASP A 266 -14.00 -25.57 -7.30
C ASP A 266 -14.29 -26.89 -6.56
N GLY A 267 -15.54 -27.36 -6.62
CA GLY A 267 -16.00 -28.49 -5.83
C GLY A 267 -15.86 -28.22 -4.32
N GLN A 268 -14.95 -28.95 -3.67
CA GLN A 268 -14.64 -28.76 -2.24
C GLN A 268 -13.39 -27.91 -2.02
N ASP A 269 -12.59 -27.69 -3.05
CA ASP A 269 -11.28 -27.04 -2.94
C ASP A 269 -11.37 -25.54 -3.21
N TRP A 270 -10.56 -24.78 -2.48
CA TRP A 270 -10.38 -23.36 -2.72
C TRP A 270 -9.14 -23.09 -3.59
N HIS A 271 -9.32 -22.26 -4.60
CA HIS A 271 -8.27 -21.71 -5.44
C HIS A 271 -8.22 -20.19 -5.27
N VAL A 272 -7.05 -19.61 -5.47
CA VAL A 272 -6.84 -18.16 -5.41
C VAL A 272 -6.16 -17.66 -6.69
N PHE A 273 -6.66 -16.56 -7.24
CA PHE A 273 -5.96 -15.85 -8.31
C PHE A 273 -4.83 -15.02 -7.72
N THR A 274 -3.61 -15.26 -8.19
CA THR A 274 -2.39 -14.56 -7.80
C THR A 274 -1.77 -13.84 -8.99
N LEU A 275 -0.72 -13.04 -8.78
CA LEU A 275 0.06 -12.46 -9.88
C LEU A 275 0.73 -13.54 -10.76
N ALA A 276 0.94 -14.74 -10.24
CA ALA A 276 1.43 -15.90 -11.01
C ALA A 276 0.31 -16.76 -11.64
N GLY A 277 -0.97 -16.29 -11.57
CA GLY A 277 -2.14 -17.02 -12.05
C GLY A 277 -2.91 -17.74 -10.96
N MET A 278 -3.82 -18.64 -11.36
CA MET A 278 -4.62 -19.47 -10.44
C MET A 278 -3.77 -20.54 -9.77
N LYS A 279 -3.92 -20.69 -8.43
CA LYS A 279 -3.31 -21.81 -7.68
C LYS A 279 -4.26 -22.30 -6.60
N PRO A 280 -4.11 -23.53 -6.09
CA PRO A 280 -4.76 -23.94 -4.85
C PRO A 280 -4.40 -22.99 -3.70
N VAL A 281 -5.36 -22.76 -2.80
CA VAL A 281 -5.11 -21.97 -1.59
C VAL A 281 -4.17 -22.78 -0.69
N ASP A 282 -3.03 -22.20 -0.34
CA ASP A 282 -2.12 -22.78 0.65
C ASP A 282 -2.60 -22.36 2.05
N PRO A 283 -3.02 -23.32 2.91
CA PRO A 283 -3.50 -22.99 4.23
C PRO A 283 -2.47 -22.32 5.15
N ALA A 284 -1.19 -22.45 4.86
CA ALA A 284 -0.10 -21.83 5.64
C ALA A 284 0.21 -20.38 5.20
N GLU A 285 -0.20 -19.95 4.01
CA GLU A 285 0.01 -18.55 3.59
C GLU A 285 -0.85 -17.59 4.43
N PRO A 286 -0.38 -16.35 4.71
CA PRO A 286 -1.24 -15.32 5.30
C PRO A 286 -2.48 -15.07 4.44
N VAL A 287 -3.65 -14.97 5.07
CA VAL A 287 -4.84 -14.54 4.33
C VAL A 287 -4.66 -13.12 3.83
N CYS A 288 -5.00 -12.90 2.57
CA CYS A 288 -4.84 -11.63 1.87
C CYS A 288 -6.12 -11.25 1.13
N HIS A 289 -6.26 -9.96 0.81
CA HIS A 289 -7.42 -9.44 0.08
C HIS A 289 -8.73 -9.53 0.87
N VAL A 290 -8.66 -9.29 2.17
CA VAL A 290 -9.79 -9.09 3.06
C VAL A 290 -9.97 -7.60 3.36
N SER A 291 -11.20 -7.15 3.52
CA SER A 291 -11.55 -5.80 3.97
C SER A 291 -11.37 -5.64 5.48
N ALA A 292 -11.39 -4.40 5.98
CA ALA A 292 -11.42 -4.15 7.43
C ALA A 292 -12.67 -4.78 8.09
N PHE A 293 -13.79 -4.83 7.37
CA PHE A 293 -15.01 -5.49 7.87
C PHE A 293 -14.83 -6.99 8.01
N GLU A 294 -14.22 -7.66 7.04
CA GLU A 294 -13.91 -9.09 7.07
C GLU A 294 -12.89 -9.40 8.17
N ALA A 295 -11.86 -8.56 8.31
CA ALA A 295 -10.87 -8.70 9.38
C ALA A 295 -11.49 -8.57 10.77
N ALA A 296 -12.38 -7.59 10.98
CA ALA A 296 -13.09 -7.42 12.24
C ALA A 296 -14.07 -8.57 12.52
N ALA A 297 -14.78 -9.07 11.50
CA ALA A 297 -15.69 -10.19 11.64
C ALA A 297 -14.96 -11.49 12.02
N PHE A 298 -13.84 -11.79 11.37
CA PHE A 298 -12.97 -12.90 11.72
C PHE A 298 -12.48 -12.78 13.16
N ALA A 299 -11.97 -11.61 13.55
CA ALA A 299 -11.46 -11.40 14.91
C ALA A 299 -12.55 -11.64 15.95
N LYS A 300 -13.77 -11.14 15.72
CA LYS A 300 -14.92 -11.39 16.61
C LYS A 300 -15.33 -12.85 16.66
N TRP A 301 -15.34 -13.55 15.52
CA TRP A 301 -15.59 -15.01 15.47
C TRP A 301 -14.57 -15.79 16.29
N ALA A 302 -13.31 -15.41 16.22
CA ALA A 302 -12.22 -16.02 17.00
C ALA A 302 -12.24 -15.64 18.49
N GLY A 303 -13.21 -14.84 18.96
CA GLY A 303 -13.26 -14.33 20.33
C GLY A 303 -12.14 -13.36 20.67
N LYS A 304 -11.61 -12.67 19.67
CA LYS A 304 -10.50 -11.73 19.73
C LYS A 304 -10.89 -10.38 19.11
N ARG A 305 -9.92 -9.50 18.96
CA ARG A 305 -10.06 -8.21 18.27
C ARG A 305 -8.90 -7.92 17.32
N LEU A 306 -9.02 -6.89 16.51
CA LEU A 306 -7.89 -6.32 15.80
C LEU A 306 -7.02 -5.50 16.76
N PRO A 307 -5.70 -5.38 16.51
CA PRO A 307 -4.85 -4.46 17.25
C PRO A 307 -5.24 -3.01 16.94
N ARG A 308 -5.04 -2.11 17.89
CA ARG A 308 -4.96 -0.67 17.60
C ARG A 308 -3.63 -0.39 16.92
N GLU A 309 -3.56 0.65 16.08
CA GLU A 309 -2.30 0.98 15.38
C GLU A 309 -1.15 1.27 16.36
N GLN A 310 -1.46 1.82 17.53
CA GLN A 310 -0.47 2.11 18.59
C GLN A 310 0.07 0.84 19.23
N GLU A 311 -0.79 -0.16 19.46
CA GLU A 311 -0.39 -1.47 19.97
C GLU A 311 0.51 -2.18 18.96
N TRP A 312 0.11 -2.12 17.69
CA TRP A 312 0.89 -2.70 16.61
C TRP A 312 2.29 -2.07 16.51
N GLU A 313 2.39 -0.73 16.57
CA GLU A 313 3.67 -0.02 16.45
C GLU A 313 4.62 -0.36 17.61
N VAL A 314 4.12 -0.40 18.83
CA VAL A 314 4.90 -0.78 20.01
C VAL A 314 5.43 -2.22 19.90
N ALA A 315 4.66 -3.11 19.29
CA ALA A 315 5.00 -4.52 19.17
C ALA A 315 5.85 -4.86 17.93
N ALA A 316 5.90 -3.98 16.93
CA ALA A 316 6.37 -4.26 15.55
C ALA A 316 7.69 -5.06 15.46
N THR A 317 8.69 -4.71 16.27
CA THR A 317 10.01 -5.37 16.26
C THR A 317 10.02 -6.78 16.87
N SER A 318 8.93 -7.18 17.49
CA SER A 318 8.78 -8.48 18.17
C SER A 318 7.79 -9.41 17.48
N LEU A 319 7.22 -9.00 16.35
CA LEU A 319 6.26 -9.78 15.57
C LEU A 319 6.96 -10.55 14.45
N SER A 320 6.44 -11.73 14.13
CA SER A 320 6.84 -12.53 12.96
C SER A 320 5.88 -12.30 11.78
N GLY A 321 6.37 -12.53 10.56
CA GLY A 321 5.54 -12.39 9.34
C GLY A 321 5.13 -10.96 8.99
N VAL A 322 5.70 -9.94 9.65
CA VAL A 322 5.55 -8.54 9.24
C VAL A 322 6.12 -8.35 7.84
N GLY A 323 5.41 -7.59 6.99
CA GLY A 323 5.82 -7.39 5.59
C GLY A 323 5.30 -8.46 4.62
N GLN A 324 4.49 -9.42 5.08
CA GLN A 324 3.83 -10.37 4.18
C GLN A 324 2.52 -9.80 3.62
N VAL A 325 1.70 -9.25 4.49
CA VAL A 325 0.45 -8.55 4.16
C VAL A 325 0.36 -7.27 4.98
N TRP A 326 -0.25 -6.23 4.45
CA TRP A 326 -0.67 -5.10 5.25
C TRP A 326 -1.67 -5.58 6.30
N GLU A 327 -1.46 -5.24 7.56
CA GLU A 327 -2.28 -5.71 8.66
C GLU A 327 -3.31 -4.64 9.05
N TRP A 328 -4.60 -4.95 8.88
CA TRP A 328 -5.68 -4.08 9.32
C TRP A 328 -5.63 -3.86 10.83
N THR A 329 -5.84 -2.62 11.24
CA THR A 329 -5.98 -2.25 12.65
C THR A 329 -7.41 -1.83 12.97
N ALA A 330 -7.75 -1.77 14.27
CA ALA A 330 -9.01 -1.21 14.74
C ALA A 330 -9.03 0.33 14.72
N SER A 331 -7.95 0.99 14.28
CA SER A 331 -7.81 2.43 14.36
C SER A 331 -8.35 3.12 13.10
N PRO A 332 -9.22 4.13 13.25
CA PRO A 332 -9.56 5.02 12.14
C PRO A 332 -8.33 5.85 11.75
N TYR A 333 -8.24 6.19 10.47
CA TYR A 333 -7.19 7.07 9.99
C TYR A 333 -7.51 8.53 10.32
N ILE A 334 -6.89 9.02 11.38
CA ILE A 334 -7.02 10.40 11.90
C ILE A 334 -5.64 11.02 12.13
N ALA A 335 -5.61 12.34 12.26
CA ALA A 335 -4.40 13.08 12.60
C ALA A 335 -3.85 12.68 13.98
N TYR A 336 -2.54 12.56 14.09
CA TYR A 336 -1.89 12.45 15.39
C TYR A 336 -1.96 13.77 16.16
N PRO A 337 -1.92 13.74 17.49
CA PRO A 337 -1.91 14.95 18.30
C PRO A 337 -0.78 15.91 17.89
N GLY A 338 -1.13 17.14 17.54
CA GLY A 338 -0.17 18.15 17.08
C GLY A 338 0.20 18.09 15.60
N PHE A 339 -0.41 17.18 14.82
CA PHE A 339 -0.25 17.14 13.36
C PHE A 339 -0.56 18.49 12.71
N ARG A 340 0.25 18.87 11.76
CA ARG A 340 0.03 20.05 10.91
C ARG A 340 0.41 19.69 9.48
N GLU A 341 -0.47 19.99 8.57
CA GLU A 341 -0.17 19.82 7.14
C GLU A 341 0.99 20.72 6.73
N PRO A 342 1.95 20.20 5.95
CA PRO A 342 2.96 21.04 5.31
C PRO A 342 2.32 22.13 4.43
N PRO A 343 2.95 23.29 4.27
CA PRO A 343 2.41 24.36 3.41
C PRO A 343 2.46 23.97 1.92
N GLY A 344 1.52 24.52 1.15
CA GLY A 344 1.44 24.33 -0.30
C GLY A 344 0.87 22.98 -0.74
N ALA A 345 1.00 22.68 -2.04
CA ALA A 345 0.40 21.48 -2.64
C ALA A 345 0.94 20.17 -2.03
N ILE A 346 2.19 20.13 -1.58
CA ILE A 346 2.76 18.96 -0.91
C ILE A 346 1.98 18.59 0.36
N GLY A 347 1.41 19.56 1.08
CA GLY A 347 0.57 19.31 2.26
C GLY A 347 -0.75 18.60 1.96
N GLU A 348 -1.14 18.51 0.69
CA GLU A 348 -2.33 17.77 0.28
C GLU A 348 -2.10 16.25 0.20
N TYR A 349 -0.90 15.77 0.53
CA TYR A 349 -0.51 14.38 0.32
C TYR A 349 -1.30 13.38 1.17
N ASN A 350 -1.43 13.59 2.47
CA ASN A 350 -2.05 12.64 3.39
C ASN A 350 -3.21 13.25 4.21
N GLY A 351 -3.07 14.50 4.69
CA GLY A 351 -3.97 15.09 5.68
C GLY A 351 -5.45 15.08 5.25
N LYS A 352 -5.73 15.41 4.01
CA LYS A 352 -7.10 15.46 3.49
C LYS A 352 -7.83 14.12 3.36
N PHE A 353 -7.11 12.99 3.53
CA PHE A 353 -7.69 11.64 3.52
C PHE A 353 -8.05 11.13 4.91
N MET A 354 -7.85 11.91 5.98
CA MET A 354 -8.10 11.52 7.36
C MET A 354 -9.60 11.53 7.70
N ALA A 355 -10.38 10.81 6.90
CA ALA A 355 -11.82 10.62 7.12
C ALA A 355 -12.29 9.31 6.44
N ASN A 356 -13.14 8.56 7.12
CA ASN A 356 -13.80 7.35 6.60
C ASN A 356 -12.83 6.25 6.09
N GLN A 357 -11.63 6.20 6.65
CA GLN A 357 -10.63 5.20 6.32
C GLN A 357 -10.10 4.54 7.58
N MET A 358 -9.56 3.33 7.42
CA MET A 358 -8.94 2.56 8.51
C MET A 358 -7.44 2.41 8.24
N VAL A 359 -6.66 2.36 9.32
CA VAL A 359 -5.20 2.23 9.24
C VAL A 359 -4.80 0.78 9.03
N LEU A 360 -3.81 0.58 8.14
CA LEU A 360 -3.06 -0.67 8.00
C LEU A 360 -1.59 -0.42 8.33
N ARG A 361 -0.93 -1.46 8.84
CA ARG A 361 0.48 -1.40 9.27
C ARG A 361 1.28 -2.56 8.67
N GLY A 362 2.59 -2.40 8.57
CA GLY A 362 3.55 -3.47 8.35
C GLY A 362 4.13 -3.61 6.96
N GLY A 363 3.52 -3.08 5.92
CA GLY A 363 3.91 -3.37 4.55
C GLY A 363 3.39 -4.72 4.06
N CYS A 364 3.64 -5.05 2.80
CA CYS A 364 3.35 -6.36 2.23
C CYS A 364 4.55 -6.88 1.41
N ALA A 365 4.48 -8.12 0.94
CA ALA A 365 5.53 -8.75 0.12
C ALA A 365 5.84 -8.00 -1.20
N PHE A 366 4.98 -7.08 -1.58
CA PHE A 366 5.09 -6.25 -2.79
C PHE A 366 5.54 -4.82 -2.50
N THR A 367 5.63 -4.43 -1.23
CA THR A 367 6.17 -3.13 -0.82
C THR A 367 7.70 -3.16 -0.91
N PRO A 368 8.35 -2.20 -1.58
CA PRO A 368 9.82 -2.14 -1.61
C PRO A 368 10.42 -2.14 -0.19
N PRO A 369 11.44 -2.96 0.07
CA PRO A 369 11.97 -3.15 1.44
C PRO A 369 12.43 -1.86 2.12
N GLU A 370 13.05 -0.93 1.38
CA GLU A 370 13.51 0.36 1.90
C GLU A 370 12.38 1.35 2.17
N HIS A 371 11.17 1.05 1.69
CA HIS A 371 9.97 1.86 1.91
C HIS A 371 9.26 1.50 3.22
N VAL A 372 9.47 0.30 3.78
CA VAL A 372 8.81 -0.17 5.00
C VAL A 372 9.44 0.43 6.25
N ARG A 373 8.60 0.94 7.15
CA ARG A 373 8.96 1.47 8.48
C ARG A 373 7.92 1.01 9.50
N SER A 374 8.32 0.83 10.75
CA SER A 374 7.37 0.50 11.82
C SER A 374 6.33 1.61 12.08
N THR A 375 6.66 2.85 11.72
CA THR A 375 5.77 4.01 11.86
C THR A 375 4.88 4.26 10.65
N TYR A 376 5.12 3.59 9.51
CA TYR A 376 4.35 3.80 8.29
C TYR A 376 2.86 3.50 8.50
N ARG A 377 2.02 4.44 8.12
CA ARG A 377 0.56 4.37 8.20
C ARG A 377 -0.02 4.31 6.80
N ASN A 378 -0.40 3.14 6.33
CA ASN A 378 -1.22 2.98 5.13
C ASN A 378 -2.71 3.04 5.51
N PHE A 379 -3.57 3.40 4.57
CA PHE A 379 -4.98 3.59 4.86
C PHE A 379 -5.85 3.32 3.63
N PHE A 380 -7.00 2.69 3.87
CA PHE A 380 -8.01 2.41 2.84
C PHE A 380 -9.42 2.51 3.44
N PRO A 381 -10.45 2.71 2.58
CA PRO A 381 -11.86 2.54 2.98
C PRO A 381 -12.09 1.15 3.58
N SER A 382 -13.02 1.06 4.55
CA SER A 382 -13.25 -0.18 5.32
C SER A 382 -13.71 -1.36 4.47
N ASP A 383 -14.28 -1.13 3.29
CA ASP A 383 -14.78 -2.14 2.34
C ASP A 383 -13.78 -2.48 1.23
N ALA A 384 -12.60 -1.84 1.21
CA ALA A 384 -11.55 -2.10 0.24
C ALA A 384 -10.97 -3.52 0.42
N ARG A 385 -10.79 -4.26 -0.70
CA ARG A 385 -10.33 -5.66 -0.69
C ARG A 385 -9.20 -5.94 -1.68
N TRP A 386 -9.00 -5.09 -2.71
CA TRP A 386 -8.06 -5.37 -3.79
C TRP A 386 -6.60 -5.14 -3.41
N MET A 387 -6.31 -4.37 -2.35
CA MET A 387 -4.97 -4.24 -1.82
C MET A 387 -4.51 -5.52 -1.12
N PHE A 388 -3.20 -5.64 -0.90
CA PHE A 388 -2.59 -6.80 -0.24
C PHE A 388 -2.78 -6.75 1.28
N GLY A 389 -4.03 -6.65 1.73
CA GLY A 389 -4.43 -6.51 3.12
C GLY A 389 -4.89 -7.83 3.75
N GLY A 390 -4.34 -8.12 4.91
CA GLY A 390 -4.69 -9.23 5.80
C GLY A 390 -4.89 -8.74 7.22
N LEU A 391 -4.68 -9.59 8.22
CA LEU A 391 -4.91 -9.22 9.62
C LEU A 391 -4.05 -10.02 10.59
N ARG A 392 -3.87 -9.43 11.77
CA ARG A 392 -3.31 -10.05 12.97
C ARG A 392 -4.29 -9.90 14.13
N LEU A 393 -4.35 -10.85 15.03
CA LEU A 393 -5.24 -10.82 16.19
C LEU A 393 -4.57 -10.14 17.39
N ALA A 394 -5.41 -9.52 18.20
CA ALA A 394 -5.09 -8.95 19.50
C ALA A 394 -6.11 -9.40 20.54
N GLU A 395 -5.73 -9.34 21.82
CA GLU A 395 -6.63 -9.51 22.95
C GLU A 395 -6.28 -8.57 24.10
N ASP A 396 -7.28 -8.22 24.89
CA ASP A 396 -7.08 -7.46 26.12
C ASP A 396 -6.62 -8.41 27.24
N LEU A 397 -5.69 -7.95 28.06
CA LEU A 397 -5.26 -8.64 29.25
C LEU A 397 -5.92 -8.00 30.50
N PRO A 398 -6.12 -8.80 31.57
CA PRO A 398 -6.72 -8.31 32.81
C PRO A 398 -5.96 -7.14 33.45
#